data_30cd5dd4eadd54885f657a0cb454c628
#
_entry.id   30cd5dd4eadd54885f657a0cb454c628
#
_cell.length_a   1.000
_cell.length_b   1.000
_cell.length_c   1.000
_cell.angle_alpha   90.00
_cell.angle_beta   90.00
_cell.angle_gamma   90.00
#
_symmetry.space_group_name_H-M   'P 1'
#
loop_
_entity.id
_entity.type
_entity.pdbx_description
1 polymer ?
#
loop_
_entity_poly.entity_id
_entity_poly.type
_entity_poly.pdbx_seq_one_letter_code
_entity_poly.pdbx_strand_id
1 'polypeptide(L)'
;MSRRLAPAVLIAVLAAAACGHKAEETAKLDAFPVRVATVKRGDVEDVLTVVGSLKARDEATLFSRIDGKLVENLAKEGEPIKKGQPVALVQKDEVGVKYEPAPVPSTLDGIVGRVYLDRGADVTLNTPIALVVDASTVRARADVPERYAGRVKLGQEVRVEVEAYPGHIFRGVVSKESPVVDSETRSAPIEVNLDNADGRLHSGMFAKMTVVVARHAGVVSVPREALIEGGAPAVFVIKNGKAAKRELKLGLTTDVQAEVLGGLEPGENVAIFGLYGLKDGSVVEVLAPEPTAQNSEAAR
;
A
#
# COMPACT_ATOMS: atom_id res chain seq x y z
N MET A 1 69.52 -92.85 -21.35
CA MET A 1 68.87 -92.93 -22.65
C MET A 1 68.04 -91.68 -22.88
N SER A 2 68.33 -91.05 -24.04
CA SER A 2 67.53 -90.14 -24.87
C SER A 2 66.90 -88.93 -24.27
N ARG A 3 67.45 -87.70 -24.54
CA ARG A 3 67.16 -86.84 -25.70
C ARG A 3 65.73 -86.26 -25.66
N ARG A 4 65.55 -84.92 -25.55
CA ARG A 4 65.60 -83.87 -26.61
C ARG A 4 65.34 -82.55 -26.00
N LEU A 5 66.16 -81.52 -26.12
CA LEU A 5 66.22 -80.39 -27.05
C LEU A 5 64.93 -79.56 -27.17
N ALA A 6 64.95 -78.32 -26.63
CA ALA A 6 64.84 -76.95 -27.14
C ALA A 6 63.46 -76.52 -27.72
N PRO A 7 63.15 -75.27 -27.94
CA PRO A 7 64.00 -74.07 -27.96
C PRO A 7 63.40 -72.84 -27.15
N ALA A 8 64.28 -71.83 -27.02
CA ALA A 8 64.04 -70.56 -26.54
C ALA A 8 63.02 -69.71 -27.38
N VAL A 9 62.09 -69.08 -26.78
CA VAL A 9 61.34 -68.00 -27.39
C VAL A 9 61.58 -66.71 -26.64
N LEU A 10 62.29 -65.83 -27.33
CA LEU A 10 62.61 -64.44 -26.96
C LEU A 10 61.35 -63.66 -27.11
N ILE A 11 60.77 -63.18 -25.99
CA ILE A 11 59.70 -62.18 -26.01
C ILE A 11 60.27 -60.87 -25.54
N ALA A 12 60.35 -59.92 -26.48
CA ALA A 12 60.74 -58.58 -26.24
C ALA A 12 59.64 -57.86 -25.41
N VAL A 13 60.03 -57.36 -24.23
CA VAL A 13 59.15 -56.50 -23.40
C VAL A 13 59.26 -55.09 -23.96
N LEU A 14 58.20 -54.61 -24.66
CA LEU A 14 58.02 -53.23 -25.02
C LEU A 14 57.50 -52.52 -23.75
N ALA A 15 58.35 -51.77 -23.10
CA ALA A 15 57.96 -50.83 -22.05
C ALA A 15 57.26 -49.61 -22.71
N ALA A 16 55.94 -49.66 -22.79
CA ALA A 16 55.16 -48.46 -23.13
C ALA A 16 55.12 -47.55 -21.91
N ALA A 17 55.84 -46.44 -21.98
CA ALA A 17 55.73 -45.36 -21.04
C ALA A 17 54.35 -44.70 -21.24
N ALA A 18 53.37 -45.10 -20.43
CA ALA A 18 52.09 -44.39 -20.28
C ALA A 18 52.36 -43.14 -19.46
N CYS A 19 52.63 -42.00 -20.09
CA CYS A 19 52.47 -40.70 -19.50
C CYS A 19 51.00 -40.53 -19.12
N GLY A 20 50.70 -40.84 -17.85
CA GLY A 20 49.42 -40.45 -17.25
C GLY A 20 49.31 -38.92 -17.24
N HIS A 21 48.61 -38.36 -18.21
CA HIS A 21 48.04 -37.03 -18.08
C HIS A 21 47.06 -37.13 -16.93
N LYS A 22 47.51 -36.70 -15.74
CA LYS A 22 46.61 -36.34 -14.65
C LYS A 22 45.87 -35.10 -15.15
N ALA A 23 44.70 -35.31 -15.77
CA ALA A 23 43.74 -34.22 -15.96
C ALA A 23 43.53 -33.63 -14.58
N GLU A 24 44.01 -32.43 -14.38
CA GLU A 24 43.51 -31.60 -13.30
C GLU A 24 42.01 -31.43 -13.54
N GLU A 25 41.27 -32.30 -12.89
CA GLU A 25 39.85 -32.10 -12.68
C GLU A 25 39.73 -30.80 -11.88
N THR A 26 39.65 -29.69 -12.60
CA THR A 26 39.25 -28.41 -12.04
C THR A 26 37.91 -28.69 -11.43
N ALA A 27 37.89 -28.89 -10.11
CA ALA A 27 36.68 -28.93 -9.31
C ALA A 27 35.89 -27.70 -9.72
N LYS A 28 34.81 -27.92 -10.49
CA LYS A 28 33.82 -26.94 -10.78
C LYS A 28 33.30 -26.57 -9.40
N LEU A 29 33.83 -25.51 -8.80
CA LEU A 29 33.25 -24.92 -7.62
C LEU A 29 31.79 -24.65 -7.96
N ASP A 30 30.89 -25.41 -7.34
CA ASP A 30 29.46 -25.23 -7.55
C ASP A 30 29.17 -23.77 -7.25
N ALA A 31 28.89 -23.02 -8.31
CA ALA A 31 28.58 -21.60 -8.20
C ALA A 31 27.20 -21.46 -7.54
N PHE A 32 27.12 -20.63 -6.52
CA PHE A 32 25.85 -20.35 -5.87
C PHE A 32 24.96 -19.55 -6.81
N PRO A 33 23.76 -20.03 -7.13
CA PRO A 33 22.81 -19.25 -7.95
C PRO A 33 22.27 -18.10 -7.13
N VAL A 34 22.47 -16.87 -7.61
CA VAL A 34 22.01 -15.66 -6.92
C VAL A 34 21.25 -14.74 -7.87
N ARG A 35 20.22 -14.06 -7.38
CA ARG A 35 19.66 -12.88 -8.05
C ARG A 35 20.25 -11.63 -7.42
N VAL A 36 20.41 -10.62 -8.26
CA VAL A 36 21.02 -9.34 -7.83
C VAL A 36 20.08 -8.16 -8.07
N ALA A 37 20.18 -7.17 -7.20
CA ALA A 37 19.62 -5.85 -7.42
C ALA A 37 20.76 -4.82 -7.52
N THR A 38 20.61 -3.88 -8.44
CA THR A 38 21.56 -2.77 -8.55
C THR A 38 21.20 -1.69 -7.54
N VAL A 39 22.16 -1.29 -6.74
CA VAL A 39 22.05 -0.19 -5.77
C VAL A 39 21.78 1.10 -6.52
N LYS A 40 20.71 1.81 -6.15
CA LYS A 40 20.30 3.07 -6.79
C LYS A 40 20.05 4.14 -5.73
N ARG A 41 20.06 5.40 -6.18
CA ARG A 41 19.50 6.48 -5.39
C ARG A 41 18.00 6.57 -5.64
N GLY A 42 17.24 6.75 -4.58
CA GLY A 42 15.78 6.89 -4.66
C GLY A 42 15.23 7.38 -3.32
N ASP A 43 13.94 7.46 -3.26
CA ASP A 43 13.26 7.83 -2.03
C ASP A 43 12.97 6.56 -1.21
N VAL A 44 13.26 6.62 0.07
CA VAL A 44 12.87 5.60 1.05
C VAL A 44 11.73 6.18 1.87
N GLU A 45 10.57 5.55 1.80
CA GLU A 45 9.37 5.97 2.52
C GLU A 45 8.96 4.89 3.51
N ASP A 46 8.81 5.29 4.76
CA ASP A 46 8.12 4.50 5.77
C ASP A 46 6.65 4.86 5.73
N VAL A 47 5.83 3.89 5.40
CA VAL A 47 4.40 4.10 5.20
C VAL A 47 3.57 3.23 6.14
N LEU A 48 2.46 3.79 6.60
CA LEU A 48 1.43 3.07 7.34
C LEU A 48 0.20 2.95 6.47
N THR A 49 -0.22 1.73 6.18
CA THR A 49 -1.48 1.47 5.46
C THR A 49 -2.58 1.15 6.47
N VAL A 50 -3.67 1.89 6.39
CA VAL A 50 -4.90 1.69 7.17
C VAL A 50 -6.11 1.77 6.24
N VAL A 51 -7.21 1.15 6.67
CA VAL A 51 -8.48 1.24 5.95
C VAL A 51 -9.46 2.09 6.74
N GLY A 52 -10.34 2.77 6.03
CA GLY A 52 -11.31 3.65 6.64
C GLY A 52 -12.49 3.94 5.73
N SER A 53 -13.24 4.97 6.05
CA SER A 53 -14.41 5.39 5.27
C SER A 53 -14.35 6.88 4.96
N LEU A 54 -14.96 7.23 3.84
CA LEU A 54 -15.14 8.63 3.43
C LEU A 54 -16.41 9.19 4.05
N LYS A 55 -16.32 10.45 4.47
CA LYS A 55 -17.47 11.26 4.89
C LYS A 55 -17.42 12.61 4.17
N ALA A 56 -18.57 13.11 3.76
CA ALA A 56 -18.67 14.47 3.28
C ALA A 56 -18.22 15.45 4.38
N ARG A 57 -17.82 16.64 3.97
CA ARG A 57 -17.38 17.71 4.89
C ARG A 57 -18.42 18.01 5.95
N ASP A 58 -19.64 18.26 5.50
CA ASP A 58 -20.79 18.52 6.34
C ASP A 58 -22.00 17.75 5.83
N GLU A 59 -22.75 17.17 6.75
CA GLU A 59 -23.98 16.43 6.47
C GLU A 59 -25.05 16.90 7.44
N ALA A 60 -26.26 17.13 6.93
CA ALA A 60 -27.39 17.50 7.75
C ALA A 60 -28.62 16.67 7.39
N THR A 61 -29.12 15.91 8.35
CA THR A 61 -30.46 15.32 8.26
C THR A 61 -31.46 16.38 8.65
N LEU A 62 -32.42 16.61 7.75
CA LEU A 62 -33.45 17.63 7.92
C LEU A 62 -34.72 17.00 8.50
N PHE A 63 -35.27 17.69 9.47
CA PHE A 63 -36.48 17.30 10.19
C PHE A 63 -37.54 18.40 10.07
N SER A 64 -38.82 18.03 10.20
CA SER A 64 -39.90 18.99 10.31
C SER A 64 -39.86 19.70 11.68
N ARG A 65 -40.36 20.92 11.69
CA ARG A 65 -40.59 21.68 12.94
C ARG A 65 -42.01 21.52 13.48
N ILE A 66 -42.85 20.82 12.73
CA ILE A 66 -44.24 20.52 13.08
C ILE A 66 -44.55 19.08 12.79
N ASP A 67 -45.50 18.51 13.55
CA ASP A 67 -46.11 17.21 13.22
C ASP A 67 -47.18 17.42 12.16
N GLY A 68 -47.39 16.40 11.30
CA GLY A 68 -48.39 16.48 10.25
C GLY A 68 -48.15 15.48 9.12
N LYS A 69 -48.52 15.86 7.90
CA LYS A 69 -48.32 15.06 6.69
C LYS A 69 -47.40 15.77 5.70
N LEU A 70 -46.55 14.99 5.03
CA LEU A 70 -45.74 15.48 3.91
C LEU A 70 -46.66 15.77 2.73
N VAL A 71 -46.73 17.02 2.34
CA VAL A 71 -47.57 17.48 1.21
C VAL A 71 -46.82 17.31 -0.10
N GLU A 72 -45.55 17.70 -0.15
CA GLU A 72 -44.76 17.71 -1.37
C GLU A 72 -43.25 17.70 -1.04
N ASN A 73 -42.47 16.95 -1.84
CA ASN A 73 -41.01 17.08 -1.89
C ASN A 73 -40.68 18.10 -3.01
N LEU A 74 -40.03 19.21 -2.63
CA LEU A 74 -39.66 20.29 -3.53
C LEU A 74 -38.29 20.07 -4.17
N ALA A 75 -37.44 19.23 -3.57
CA ALA A 75 -36.13 18.88 -4.07
C ALA A 75 -36.01 17.36 -4.25
N LYS A 76 -35.23 16.95 -5.25
CA LYS A 76 -34.96 15.54 -5.57
C LYS A 76 -33.54 15.15 -5.21
N GLU A 77 -33.32 13.86 -5.02
CA GLU A 77 -31.98 13.31 -4.82
C GLU A 77 -31.05 13.71 -6.00
N GLY A 78 -29.84 14.14 -5.66
CA GLY A 78 -28.85 14.64 -6.61
C GLY A 78 -28.96 16.13 -6.95
N GLU A 79 -30.02 16.83 -6.57
CA GLU A 79 -30.19 18.25 -6.88
C GLU A 79 -29.36 19.13 -5.95
N PRO A 80 -28.74 20.21 -6.48
CA PRO A 80 -28.07 21.21 -5.65
C PRO A 80 -29.10 22.03 -4.87
N ILE A 81 -28.77 22.32 -3.62
CA ILE A 81 -29.65 23.11 -2.75
C ILE A 81 -28.84 24.11 -1.95
N LYS A 82 -29.44 25.28 -1.69
CA LYS A 82 -28.83 26.33 -0.86
C LYS A 82 -29.43 26.35 0.54
N LYS A 83 -28.62 26.78 1.49
CA LYS A 83 -29.07 27.03 2.85
C LYS A 83 -30.30 27.94 2.86
N GLY A 84 -31.33 27.52 3.60
CA GLY A 84 -32.62 28.23 3.67
C GLY A 84 -33.60 27.87 2.58
N GLN A 85 -33.18 27.20 1.50
CA GLN A 85 -34.08 26.74 0.43
C GLN A 85 -34.91 25.56 0.95
N PRO A 86 -36.26 25.56 0.71
CA PRO A 86 -37.10 24.47 1.18
C PRO A 86 -36.88 23.19 0.38
N VAL A 87 -36.76 22.04 1.07
CA VAL A 87 -36.65 20.70 0.49
C VAL A 87 -38.01 19.99 0.42
N ALA A 88 -38.93 20.33 1.33
CA ALA A 88 -40.24 19.72 1.42
C ALA A 88 -41.25 20.65 2.09
N LEU A 89 -42.53 20.32 1.94
CA LEU A 89 -43.66 21.00 2.60
C LEU A 89 -44.37 19.99 3.52
N VAL A 90 -44.56 20.36 4.79
CA VAL A 90 -45.31 19.58 5.79
C VAL A 90 -46.53 20.38 6.24
N GLN A 91 -47.71 19.77 6.21
CA GLN A 91 -48.94 20.40 6.67
C GLN A 91 -49.43 19.71 7.93
N LYS A 92 -49.80 20.51 8.94
CA LYS A 92 -50.42 20.00 10.17
C LYS A 92 -51.74 19.30 9.83
N ASP A 93 -51.92 18.07 10.29
CA ASP A 93 -53.13 17.29 10.05
C ASP A 93 -54.01 17.34 11.32
N GLU A 94 -54.97 18.27 11.33
CA GLU A 94 -55.91 18.47 12.43
C GLU A 94 -57.34 18.54 11.87
N VAL A 95 -58.23 17.73 12.41
CA VAL A 95 -59.60 17.61 11.90
C VAL A 95 -60.36 18.90 11.99
N GLY A 96 -60.89 19.36 10.87
CA GLY A 96 -61.72 20.56 10.80
C GLY A 96 -60.96 21.87 10.66
N VAL A 97 -59.64 21.84 10.61
CA VAL A 97 -58.78 23.04 10.46
C VAL A 97 -57.84 22.85 9.23
N LYS A 98 -57.78 23.83 8.36
CA LYS A 98 -56.83 23.83 7.26
C LYS A 98 -55.66 24.75 7.59
N TYR A 99 -54.47 24.18 7.68
CA TYR A 99 -53.24 24.92 7.89
C TYR A 99 -52.48 25.14 6.59
N GLU A 100 -51.77 26.26 6.48
CA GLU A 100 -50.81 26.43 5.38
C GLU A 100 -49.63 25.48 5.54
N PRO A 101 -49.12 24.88 4.44
CA PRO A 101 -47.96 24.03 4.49
C PRO A 101 -46.74 24.78 4.98
N ALA A 102 -46.03 24.23 5.95
CA ALA A 102 -44.78 24.76 6.48
C ALA A 102 -43.57 24.20 5.72
N PRO A 103 -42.65 25.06 5.28
CA PRO A 103 -41.47 24.60 4.57
C PRO A 103 -40.43 23.97 5.53
N VAL A 104 -39.73 22.94 5.06
CA VAL A 104 -38.57 22.35 5.69
C VAL A 104 -37.33 22.83 4.99
N PRO A 105 -36.64 23.87 5.53
CA PRO A 105 -35.48 24.46 4.87
C PRO A 105 -34.20 23.64 5.04
N SER A 106 -33.31 23.69 4.03
CA SER A 106 -31.95 23.19 4.19
C SER A 106 -31.17 24.03 5.21
N THR A 107 -30.36 23.38 6.03
CA THR A 107 -29.50 24.04 7.03
C THR A 107 -28.10 24.37 6.49
N LEU A 108 -27.72 23.81 5.31
CA LEU A 108 -26.44 24.04 4.65
C LEU A 108 -26.59 24.13 3.13
N ASP A 109 -25.56 24.68 2.47
CA ASP A 109 -25.39 24.58 1.02
C ASP A 109 -24.86 23.21 0.66
N GLY A 110 -25.38 22.56 -0.39
CA GLY A 110 -24.91 21.23 -0.78
C GLY A 110 -25.77 20.58 -1.84
N ILE A 111 -25.83 19.26 -1.77
CA ILE A 111 -26.61 18.40 -2.67
C ILE A 111 -27.59 17.59 -1.80
N VAL A 112 -28.81 17.37 -2.29
CA VAL A 112 -29.75 16.45 -1.64
C VAL A 112 -29.26 15.03 -1.84
N GLY A 113 -28.70 14.44 -0.78
CA GLY A 113 -28.13 13.09 -0.82
C GLY A 113 -29.17 12.00 -0.75
N ARG A 114 -30.28 12.25 -0.04
CA ARG A 114 -31.39 11.29 0.10
C ARG A 114 -32.68 11.99 0.48
N VAL A 115 -33.79 11.50 -0.02
CA VAL A 115 -35.14 11.83 0.42
C VAL A 115 -35.75 10.58 1.08
N TYR A 116 -36.18 10.70 2.34
CA TYR A 116 -36.58 9.54 3.15
C TYR A 116 -38.06 9.23 3.05
N LEU A 117 -38.89 10.19 2.64
CA LEU A 117 -40.34 10.11 2.69
C LEU A 117 -40.99 10.46 1.37
N ASP A 118 -42.08 9.75 1.08
CA ASP A 118 -42.98 10.05 -0.02
C ASP A 118 -44.13 10.96 0.40
N ARG A 119 -44.75 11.61 -0.59
CA ARG A 119 -45.94 12.41 -0.40
C ARG A 119 -47.05 11.63 0.32
N GLY A 120 -47.64 12.25 1.34
CA GLY A 120 -48.71 11.67 2.16
C GLY A 120 -48.21 10.93 3.41
N ALA A 121 -46.90 10.77 3.60
CA ALA A 121 -46.33 10.16 4.77
C ALA A 121 -46.60 10.97 6.03
N ASP A 122 -46.81 10.31 7.17
CA ASP A 122 -46.91 10.95 8.47
C ASP A 122 -45.55 11.39 8.96
N VAL A 123 -45.46 12.63 9.44
CA VAL A 123 -44.25 13.30 9.87
C VAL A 123 -44.37 13.73 11.32
N THR A 124 -43.37 13.39 12.11
CA THR A 124 -43.17 13.89 13.48
C THR A 124 -41.91 14.74 13.54
N LEU A 125 -41.64 15.40 14.69
CA LEU A 125 -40.44 16.19 14.90
C LEU A 125 -39.13 15.38 14.79
N ASN A 126 -39.21 14.06 14.97
CA ASN A 126 -38.08 13.14 14.92
C ASN A 126 -38.00 12.32 13.60
N THR A 127 -38.96 12.56 12.68
CA THR A 127 -38.99 11.85 11.41
C THR A 127 -38.02 12.51 10.42
N PRO A 128 -36.96 11.81 9.92
CA PRO A 128 -36.05 12.35 8.94
C PRO A 128 -36.77 12.54 7.59
N ILE A 129 -36.60 13.72 6.98
CA ILE A 129 -37.24 14.06 5.71
C ILE A 129 -36.25 13.95 4.57
N ALA A 130 -35.09 14.59 4.70
CA ALA A 130 -34.04 14.54 3.70
C ALA A 130 -32.64 14.63 4.34
N LEU A 131 -31.64 14.13 3.64
CA LEU A 131 -30.22 14.31 3.94
C LEU A 131 -29.65 15.29 2.91
N VAL A 132 -29.01 16.35 3.37
CA VAL A 132 -28.25 17.27 2.52
C VAL A 132 -26.77 17.14 2.89
N VAL A 133 -25.91 17.08 1.86
CA VAL A 133 -24.46 16.87 2.03
C VAL A 133 -23.66 17.95 1.31
N ASP A 134 -22.65 18.52 1.96
CA ASP A 134 -21.61 19.32 1.30
C ASP A 134 -20.46 18.35 0.92
N ALA A 135 -20.45 17.93 -0.33
CA ALA A 135 -19.47 17.00 -0.88
C ALA A 135 -18.29 17.72 -1.58
N SER A 136 -18.15 19.02 -1.47
CA SER A 136 -17.07 19.80 -2.09
C SER A 136 -15.68 19.39 -1.57
N THR A 137 -15.62 18.99 -0.31
CA THR A 137 -14.48 18.40 0.37
C THR A 137 -14.93 17.13 1.07
N VAL A 138 -14.14 16.09 0.99
CA VAL A 138 -14.41 14.81 1.65
C VAL A 138 -13.33 14.55 2.70
N ARG A 139 -13.74 14.03 3.84
CA ARG A 139 -12.84 13.58 4.89
C ARG A 139 -12.79 12.06 4.90
N ALA A 140 -11.57 11.52 4.76
CA ALA A 140 -11.33 10.10 5.01
C ALA A 140 -11.00 9.93 6.50
N ARG A 141 -11.71 9.02 7.18
CA ARG A 141 -11.48 8.69 8.58
C ARG A 141 -11.01 7.24 8.69
N ALA A 142 -9.92 7.03 9.41
CA ALA A 142 -9.42 5.70 9.75
C ALA A 142 -8.91 5.63 11.18
N ASP A 143 -8.85 4.42 11.70
CA ASP A 143 -8.34 4.14 13.03
C ASP A 143 -6.91 3.61 12.93
N VAL A 144 -5.97 4.35 13.52
CA VAL A 144 -4.54 4.03 13.56
C VAL A 144 -4.24 3.22 14.81
N PRO A 145 -3.65 2.00 14.71
CA PRO A 145 -3.26 1.22 15.88
C PRO A 145 -2.32 2.00 16.80
N GLU A 146 -2.48 1.84 18.12
CA GLU A 146 -1.76 2.55 19.18
C GLU A 146 -0.24 2.60 18.95
N ARG A 147 0.37 1.48 18.51
CA ARG A 147 1.81 1.39 18.24
C ARG A 147 2.31 2.37 17.18
N TYR A 148 1.43 2.89 16.33
CA TYR A 148 1.74 3.87 15.28
C TYR A 148 1.22 5.27 15.59
N ALA A 149 0.32 5.44 16.58
CA ALA A 149 -0.33 6.70 16.89
C ALA A 149 0.68 7.84 17.13
N GLY A 150 1.78 7.55 17.83
CA GLY A 150 2.84 8.54 18.06
C GLY A 150 3.66 8.94 16.83
N ARG A 151 3.53 8.22 15.70
CA ARG A 151 4.28 8.44 14.46
C ARG A 151 3.46 9.19 13.41
N VAL A 152 2.14 9.12 13.49
CA VAL A 152 1.24 9.88 12.61
C VAL A 152 1.11 11.30 13.15
N LYS A 153 1.31 12.30 12.27
CA LYS A 153 1.30 13.72 12.64
C LYS A 153 0.48 14.53 11.64
N LEU A 154 -0.03 15.67 12.11
CA LEU A 154 -0.71 16.65 11.27
C LEU A 154 0.17 17.05 10.07
N GLY A 155 -0.43 17.20 8.89
CA GLY A 155 0.23 17.64 7.68
C GLY A 155 0.98 16.55 6.90
N GLN A 156 1.07 15.32 7.42
CA GLN A 156 1.65 14.20 6.65
C GLN A 156 0.84 13.90 5.40
N GLU A 157 1.54 13.58 4.31
CA GLU A 157 0.93 13.16 3.04
C GLU A 157 0.22 11.82 3.21
N VAL A 158 -0.98 11.72 2.63
CA VAL A 158 -1.75 10.48 2.58
C VAL A 158 -2.17 10.22 1.15
N ARG A 159 -1.92 9.01 0.67
CA ARG A 159 -2.41 8.50 -0.60
C ARG A 159 -3.64 7.64 -0.31
N VAL A 160 -4.75 8.00 -0.94
CA VAL A 160 -6.05 7.36 -0.72
C VAL A 160 -6.51 6.66 -2.01
N GLU A 161 -6.76 5.39 -1.90
CA GLU A 161 -7.30 4.55 -2.97
C GLU A 161 -8.73 4.13 -2.61
N VAL A 162 -9.65 4.22 -3.56
CA VAL A 162 -11.03 3.75 -3.41
C VAL A 162 -11.36 2.73 -4.49
N GLU A 163 -12.09 1.68 -4.14
CA GLU A 163 -12.40 0.59 -5.08
C GLU A 163 -13.21 1.04 -6.29
N ALA A 164 -14.01 2.10 -6.14
CA ALA A 164 -14.79 2.67 -7.23
C ALA A 164 -13.93 3.26 -8.37
N TYR A 165 -12.65 3.56 -8.10
CA TYR A 165 -11.72 4.16 -9.07
C TYR A 165 -10.37 3.42 -9.04
N PRO A 166 -10.29 2.19 -9.56
CA PRO A 166 -9.07 1.40 -9.55
C PRO A 166 -7.90 2.10 -10.24
N GLY A 167 -6.73 2.10 -9.61
CA GLY A 167 -5.52 2.73 -10.15
C GLY A 167 -5.47 4.26 -10.03
N HIS A 168 -6.52 4.90 -9.49
CA HIS A 168 -6.51 6.34 -9.21
C HIS A 168 -6.15 6.61 -7.75
N ILE A 169 -5.15 7.47 -7.53
CA ILE A 169 -4.69 7.86 -6.20
C ILE A 169 -5.16 9.28 -5.92
N PHE A 170 -6.04 9.42 -4.92
CA PHE A 170 -6.42 10.70 -4.37
C PHE A 170 -5.39 11.11 -3.31
N ARG A 171 -4.89 12.33 -3.39
CA ARG A 171 -3.91 12.86 -2.44
C ARG A 171 -4.59 13.71 -1.39
N GLY A 172 -4.20 13.52 -0.14
CA GLY A 172 -4.68 14.31 0.99
C GLY A 172 -3.59 14.51 2.01
N VAL A 173 -3.95 15.19 3.10
CA VAL A 173 -3.08 15.41 4.24
C VAL A 173 -3.81 15.08 5.53
N VAL A 174 -3.08 14.58 6.52
CA VAL A 174 -3.63 14.38 7.86
C VAL A 174 -4.05 15.75 8.41
N SER A 175 -5.34 15.95 8.57
CA SER A 175 -5.95 17.20 9.04
C SER A 175 -6.29 17.18 10.53
N LYS A 176 -6.44 15.96 11.08
CA LYS A 176 -6.72 15.78 12.51
C LYS A 176 -6.15 14.46 13.00
N GLU A 177 -5.50 14.48 14.15
CA GLU A 177 -5.14 13.31 14.93
C GLU A 177 -5.87 13.37 16.28
N SER A 178 -6.37 12.23 16.75
CA SER A 178 -6.98 12.18 18.07
C SER A 178 -5.88 12.11 19.14
N PRO A 179 -5.95 12.97 20.19
CA PRO A 179 -5.04 12.86 21.33
C PRO A 179 -5.42 11.68 22.26
N VAL A 180 -6.53 11.01 22.00
CA VAL A 180 -7.08 9.95 22.84
C VAL A 180 -7.06 8.65 22.04
N VAL A 181 -6.51 7.61 22.64
CA VAL A 181 -6.57 6.23 22.17
C VAL A 181 -7.79 5.57 22.77
N ASP A 182 -8.62 4.97 21.94
CA ASP A 182 -9.74 4.14 22.37
C ASP A 182 -9.20 2.86 23.04
N SER A 183 -9.59 2.63 24.29
CA SER A 183 -9.09 1.51 25.09
C SER A 183 -9.64 0.14 24.65
N GLU A 184 -10.79 0.10 24.00
CA GLU A 184 -11.41 -1.12 23.52
C GLU A 184 -10.79 -1.58 22.20
N THR A 185 -10.66 -0.65 21.25
CA THR A 185 -10.10 -0.93 19.91
C THR A 185 -8.58 -0.79 19.85
N ARG A 186 -7.95 -0.17 20.88
CA ARG A 186 -6.52 0.20 20.93
C ARG A 186 -6.07 0.95 19.70
N SER A 187 -6.89 1.91 19.29
CA SER A 187 -6.62 2.73 18.11
C SER A 187 -6.92 4.22 18.37
N ALA A 188 -6.31 5.07 17.58
CA ALA A 188 -6.56 6.51 17.58
C ALA A 188 -7.11 6.91 16.21
N PRO A 189 -8.29 7.55 16.14
CA PRO A 189 -8.83 8.00 14.86
C PRO A 189 -8.03 9.18 14.30
N ILE A 190 -7.81 9.13 12.98
CA ILE A 190 -7.28 10.23 12.18
C ILE A 190 -8.31 10.68 11.15
N GLU A 191 -8.24 11.95 10.74
CA GLU A 191 -8.97 12.48 9.61
C GLU A 191 -8.00 13.03 8.56
N VAL A 192 -8.30 12.77 7.30
CA VAL A 192 -7.54 13.20 6.14
C VAL A 192 -8.46 14.01 5.24
N ASN A 193 -8.10 15.24 4.94
CA ASN A 193 -8.87 16.05 4.00
C ASN A 193 -8.49 15.70 2.57
N LEU A 194 -9.51 15.49 1.73
CA LEU A 194 -9.41 15.22 0.30
C LEU A 194 -10.19 16.29 -0.46
N ASP A 195 -9.58 16.82 -1.50
CA ASP A 195 -10.29 17.65 -2.46
C ASP A 195 -11.21 16.77 -3.31
N ASN A 196 -12.45 17.23 -3.52
CA ASN A 196 -13.48 16.53 -4.28
C ASN A 196 -14.21 17.49 -5.24
N ALA A 197 -13.48 18.41 -5.85
CA ALA A 197 -14.06 19.39 -6.77
C ALA A 197 -14.79 18.74 -7.95
N ASP A 198 -14.37 17.54 -8.36
CA ASP A 198 -15.01 16.76 -9.44
C ASP A 198 -16.17 15.88 -8.95
N GLY A 199 -16.49 15.86 -7.67
CA GLY A 199 -17.61 15.15 -7.07
C GLY A 199 -17.53 13.62 -7.12
N ARG A 200 -16.36 13.04 -7.42
CA ARG A 200 -16.20 11.57 -7.55
C ARG A 200 -16.25 10.82 -6.23
N LEU A 201 -15.81 11.45 -5.15
CA LEU A 201 -15.80 10.82 -3.84
C LEU A 201 -17.14 11.03 -3.14
N HIS A 202 -17.76 9.94 -2.69
CA HIS A 202 -19.04 9.98 -2.00
C HIS A 202 -18.90 9.53 -0.56
N SER A 203 -19.72 10.13 0.32
CA SER A 203 -19.85 9.68 1.71
C SER A 203 -20.28 8.21 1.75
N GLY A 204 -19.64 7.43 2.64
CA GLY A 204 -19.87 6.00 2.79
C GLY A 204 -18.93 5.09 1.95
N MET A 205 -18.14 5.63 1.03
CA MET A 205 -17.13 4.83 0.33
C MET A 205 -16.05 4.34 1.28
N PHE A 206 -15.58 3.10 1.06
CA PHE A 206 -14.38 2.59 1.71
C PHE A 206 -13.12 3.12 1.03
N ALA A 207 -12.10 3.38 1.84
CA ALA A 207 -10.84 3.92 1.39
C ALA A 207 -9.66 3.20 2.03
N LYS A 208 -8.68 2.82 1.23
CA LYS A 208 -7.37 2.38 1.68
C LYS A 208 -6.47 3.61 1.71
N MET A 209 -5.94 3.92 2.89
CA MET A 209 -5.11 5.10 3.12
C MET A 209 -3.68 4.68 3.43
N THR A 210 -2.73 5.19 2.66
CA THR A 210 -1.30 5.03 2.87
C THR A 210 -0.72 6.34 3.37
N VAL A 211 -0.48 6.41 4.68
CA VAL A 211 0.11 7.58 5.36
C VAL A 211 1.62 7.51 5.23
N VAL A 212 2.26 8.56 4.74
CA VAL A 212 3.72 8.68 4.69
C VAL A 212 4.22 9.16 6.05
N VAL A 213 4.73 8.23 6.85
CA VAL A 213 5.18 8.49 8.22
C VAL A 213 6.56 9.15 8.25
N ALA A 214 7.46 8.69 7.38
CA ALA A 214 8.78 9.28 7.19
C ALA A 214 9.21 9.13 5.73
N ARG A 215 9.97 10.10 5.21
CA ARG A 215 10.52 10.07 3.86
C ARG A 215 11.93 10.64 3.86
N HIS A 216 12.87 9.86 3.32
CA HIS A 216 14.22 10.31 3.02
C HIS A 216 14.42 10.28 1.50
N ALA A 217 14.56 11.46 0.91
CA ALA A 217 14.60 11.61 -0.55
C ALA A 217 16.02 11.53 -1.10
N GLY A 218 16.19 10.88 -2.26
CA GLY A 218 17.47 10.83 -3.00
C GLY A 218 18.59 10.08 -2.29
N VAL A 219 18.26 9.21 -1.34
CA VAL A 219 19.22 8.41 -0.56
C VAL A 219 19.63 7.14 -1.31
N VAL A 220 20.78 6.57 -0.95
CA VAL A 220 21.19 5.25 -1.42
C VAL A 220 20.36 4.21 -0.69
N SER A 221 19.74 3.28 -1.40
CA SER A 221 18.93 2.24 -0.80
C SER A 221 19.15 0.87 -1.43
N VAL A 222 18.84 -0.16 -0.65
CA VAL A 222 18.84 -1.56 -1.05
C VAL A 222 17.50 -2.20 -0.69
N PRO A 223 17.02 -3.19 -1.47
CA PRO A 223 15.89 -4.01 -1.06
C PRO A 223 16.18 -4.67 0.30
N ARG A 224 15.17 -4.75 1.17
CA ARG A 224 15.33 -5.36 2.50
C ARG A 224 15.81 -6.81 2.44
N GLU A 225 15.39 -7.54 1.42
CA GLU A 225 15.78 -8.93 1.16
C GLU A 225 17.29 -9.11 0.84
N ALA A 226 18.01 -8.02 0.53
CA ALA A 226 19.47 -8.06 0.37
C ALA A 226 20.21 -8.13 1.72
N LEU A 227 19.55 -7.75 2.82
CA LEU A 227 20.19 -7.70 4.14
C LEU A 227 20.37 -9.11 4.71
N ILE A 228 21.58 -9.38 5.21
CA ILE A 228 21.91 -10.63 5.89
C ILE A 228 21.36 -10.57 7.31
N GLU A 229 20.58 -11.57 7.70
CA GLU A 229 20.03 -11.69 9.06
C GLU A 229 21.05 -12.25 10.05
N GLY A 230 20.90 -11.90 11.33
CA GLY A 230 21.61 -12.55 12.43
C GLY A 230 22.96 -11.94 12.81
N GLY A 231 23.15 -10.62 12.59
CA GLY A 231 24.38 -9.93 13.02
C GLY A 231 24.38 -8.44 12.75
N ALA A 232 25.56 -7.84 12.61
CA ALA A 232 25.67 -6.48 12.11
C ALA A 232 25.06 -6.40 10.69
N PRO A 233 24.34 -5.32 10.36
CA PRO A 233 23.75 -5.15 9.03
C PRO A 233 24.80 -5.32 7.95
N ALA A 234 24.60 -6.26 7.03
CA ALA A 234 25.55 -6.56 5.96
C ALA A 234 24.80 -7.03 4.70
N VAL A 235 25.49 -6.96 3.56
CA VAL A 235 25.03 -7.50 2.27
C VAL A 235 26.17 -8.29 1.61
N PHE A 236 25.82 -9.09 0.59
CA PHE A 236 26.81 -9.62 -0.35
C PHE A 236 26.83 -8.75 -1.61
N VAL A 237 27.94 -8.06 -1.84
CA VAL A 237 28.21 -7.35 -3.10
C VAL A 237 28.75 -8.35 -4.10
N ILE A 238 28.16 -8.39 -5.30
CA ILE A 238 28.59 -9.29 -6.37
C ILE A 238 29.47 -8.53 -7.36
N LYS A 239 30.72 -8.96 -7.47
CA LYS A 239 31.70 -8.39 -8.39
C LYS A 239 32.53 -9.50 -9.02
N ASN A 240 32.64 -9.50 -10.35
CA ASN A 240 33.45 -10.47 -11.11
C ASN A 240 33.12 -11.94 -10.77
N GLY A 241 31.82 -12.27 -10.62
CA GLY A 241 31.38 -13.62 -10.32
C GLY A 241 31.68 -14.12 -8.90
N LYS A 242 32.02 -13.21 -7.97
CA LYS A 242 32.27 -13.52 -6.56
C LYS A 242 31.42 -12.67 -5.65
N ALA A 243 31.02 -13.25 -4.51
CA ALA A 243 30.34 -12.55 -3.43
C ALA A 243 31.35 -11.99 -2.43
N ALA A 244 31.22 -10.71 -2.07
CA ALA A 244 32.00 -10.08 -1.02
C ALA A 244 31.05 -9.59 0.07
N LYS A 245 31.20 -10.09 1.30
CA LYS A 245 30.40 -9.62 2.44
C LYS A 245 30.86 -8.21 2.82
N ARG A 246 29.89 -7.29 2.93
CA ARG A 246 30.16 -5.91 3.30
C ARG A 246 29.19 -5.45 4.38
N GLU A 247 29.76 -4.92 5.47
CA GLU A 247 28.98 -4.30 6.53
C GLU A 247 28.45 -2.93 6.11
N LEU A 248 27.24 -2.62 6.58
CA LEU A 248 26.53 -1.39 6.23
C LEU A 248 26.23 -0.56 7.47
N LYS A 249 26.18 0.76 7.25
CA LYS A 249 25.50 1.67 8.18
C LYS A 249 24.14 1.98 7.59
N LEU A 250 23.07 1.56 8.28
CA LEU A 250 21.71 1.77 7.84
C LEU A 250 21.12 3.05 8.44
N GLY A 251 20.26 3.69 7.70
CA GLY A 251 19.37 4.76 8.12
C GLY A 251 17.94 4.25 8.27
N LEU A 252 17.00 4.93 7.59
CA LEU A 252 15.60 4.54 7.59
C LEU A 252 15.45 3.14 6.98
N THR A 253 14.88 2.23 7.75
CA THR A 253 14.63 0.85 7.33
C THR A 253 13.15 0.57 7.37
N THR A 254 12.62 0.07 6.27
CA THR A 254 11.20 -0.27 6.08
C THR A 254 11.04 -1.76 5.80
N ASP A 255 9.80 -2.21 5.58
CA ASP A 255 9.54 -3.61 5.24
C ASP A 255 9.99 -3.98 3.81
N VAL A 256 10.20 -2.99 2.94
CA VAL A 256 10.54 -3.19 1.52
C VAL A 256 12.01 -2.87 1.23
N GLN A 257 12.57 -1.83 1.85
CA GLN A 257 13.90 -1.33 1.55
C GLN A 257 14.58 -0.69 2.76
N ALA A 258 15.89 -0.60 2.70
CA ALA A 258 16.70 0.05 3.73
C ALA A 258 17.58 1.15 3.10
N GLU A 259 17.60 2.31 3.75
CA GLU A 259 18.56 3.37 3.46
C GLU A 259 19.95 2.96 3.89
N VAL A 260 20.95 3.25 3.05
CA VAL A 260 22.37 2.99 3.31
C VAL A 260 23.08 4.32 3.49
N LEU A 261 23.52 4.59 4.72
CA LEU A 261 24.31 5.77 5.08
C LEU A 261 25.80 5.60 4.75
N GLY A 262 26.25 4.35 4.59
CA GLY A 262 27.62 4.06 4.24
C GLY A 262 27.86 2.57 4.04
N GLY A 263 28.89 2.24 3.24
CA GLY A 263 29.25 0.86 2.91
C GLY A 263 28.90 0.44 1.49
N LEU A 264 28.05 1.18 0.75
CA LEU A 264 27.73 0.91 -0.65
C LEU A 264 27.71 2.19 -1.48
N GLU A 265 27.99 2.02 -2.77
CA GLU A 265 27.89 3.06 -3.77
C GLU A 265 26.81 2.74 -4.81
N PRO A 266 26.14 3.76 -5.39
CA PRO A 266 25.24 3.55 -6.50
C PRO A 266 25.93 2.84 -7.67
N GLY A 267 25.24 1.87 -8.29
CA GLY A 267 25.75 1.06 -9.39
C GLY A 267 26.35 -0.29 -8.97
N GLU A 268 26.60 -0.53 -7.67
CA GLU A 268 27.02 -1.83 -7.19
C GLU A 268 25.85 -2.82 -7.24
N ASN A 269 26.13 -4.11 -7.45
CA ASN A 269 25.14 -5.17 -7.45
C ASN A 269 25.18 -5.90 -6.11
N VAL A 270 24.04 -6.03 -5.44
CA VAL A 270 23.88 -6.77 -4.20
C VAL A 270 23.00 -7.98 -4.43
N ALA A 271 23.33 -9.10 -3.79
CA ALA A 271 22.50 -10.30 -3.86
C ALA A 271 21.21 -10.08 -3.07
N ILE A 272 20.06 -10.46 -3.69
CA ILE A 272 18.72 -10.38 -3.08
C ILE A 272 18.08 -11.76 -2.93
N PHE A 273 18.67 -12.79 -3.54
CA PHE A 273 18.23 -14.17 -3.46
C PHE A 273 19.44 -15.10 -3.49
N GLY A 274 19.33 -16.28 -2.85
CA GLY A 274 20.43 -17.25 -2.78
C GLY A 274 21.45 -16.93 -1.68
N LEU A 275 21.07 -16.14 -0.67
CA LEU A 275 21.98 -15.72 0.41
C LEU A 275 22.34 -16.86 1.37
N TYR A 276 21.49 -17.90 1.44
CA TYR A 276 21.70 -19.00 2.37
C TYR A 276 22.94 -19.83 1.99
N GLY A 277 23.87 -19.96 2.93
CA GLY A 277 25.14 -20.67 2.72
C GLY A 277 26.21 -19.87 1.99
N LEU A 278 25.90 -18.67 1.47
CA LEU A 278 26.86 -17.81 0.81
C LEU A 278 27.88 -17.27 1.84
N LYS A 279 29.13 -17.28 1.47
CA LYS A 279 30.27 -16.80 2.30
C LYS A 279 31.06 -15.76 1.53
N ASP A 280 31.86 -15.02 2.26
CA ASP A 280 32.84 -14.12 1.65
C ASP A 280 33.75 -14.88 0.71
N GLY A 281 33.91 -14.38 -0.56
CA GLY A 281 34.68 -15.04 -1.61
C GLY A 281 33.97 -16.16 -2.35
N SER A 282 32.73 -16.56 -2.03
CA SER A 282 31.97 -17.60 -2.75
C SER A 282 31.84 -17.24 -4.24
N VAL A 283 32.03 -18.25 -5.10
CA VAL A 283 31.76 -18.13 -6.54
C VAL A 283 30.26 -18.14 -6.76
N VAL A 284 29.73 -17.21 -7.53
CA VAL A 284 28.29 -17.06 -7.78
C VAL A 284 27.98 -17.04 -9.26
N GLU A 285 26.82 -17.59 -9.61
CA GLU A 285 26.20 -17.46 -10.91
C GLU A 285 24.98 -16.55 -10.80
N VAL A 286 25.01 -15.42 -11.54
CA VAL A 286 23.91 -14.47 -11.52
C VAL A 286 22.80 -14.97 -12.43
N LEU A 287 21.65 -15.29 -11.84
CA LEU A 287 20.44 -15.68 -12.56
C LEU A 287 19.84 -14.48 -13.28
N ALA A 288 19.28 -14.71 -14.45
CA ALA A 288 18.52 -13.71 -15.17
C ALA A 288 17.33 -13.22 -14.31
N PRO A 289 16.96 -11.92 -14.37
CA PRO A 289 15.78 -11.43 -13.68
C PRO A 289 14.54 -12.18 -14.16
N GLU A 290 13.71 -12.66 -13.23
CA GLU A 290 12.39 -13.17 -13.60
C GLU A 290 11.58 -12.04 -14.26
N PRO A 291 10.88 -12.31 -15.37
CA PRO A 291 9.96 -11.35 -15.93
C PRO A 291 8.92 -10.99 -14.87
N THR A 292 8.89 -9.72 -14.47
CA THR A 292 7.91 -9.18 -13.52
C THR A 292 6.51 -9.52 -14.03
N ALA A 293 5.70 -10.22 -13.23
CA ALA A 293 4.36 -10.71 -13.55
C ALA A 293 3.31 -9.60 -13.79
N GLN A 294 3.71 -8.41 -14.19
CA GLN A 294 2.82 -7.27 -14.44
C GLN A 294 2.24 -7.19 -15.86
N ASN A 295 2.55 -8.13 -16.77
CA ASN A 295 2.07 -8.07 -18.16
C ASN A 295 1.15 -9.23 -18.59
N SER A 296 0.59 -10.02 -17.67
CA SER A 296 -0.32 -11.10 -18.08
C SER A 296 -1.82 -10.74 -18.08
N GLU A 297 -2.19 -9.54 -17.69
CA GLU A 297 -3.62 -9.14 -17.61
C GLU A 297 -4.11 -8.28 -18.79
N ALA A 298 -3.22 -7.91 -19.70
CA ALA A 298 -3.58 -7.13 -20.90
C ALA A 298 -3.89 -7.98 -22.15
N ALA A 299 -3.97 -9.31 -22.01
CA ALA A 299 -4.22 -10.23 -23.14
C ALA A 299 -5.35 -11.23 -22.89
N ARG A 300 -6.45 -10.80 -22.23
CA ARG A 300 -7.71 -11.58 -22.24
C ARG A 300 -8.91 -10.67 -22.44
#